data_1f96d0a63e7a2dbc87f307fa4e2b7439
#
_entry.id   1f96d0a63e7a2dbc87f307fa4e2b7439
#
_cell.length_a   1.000
_cell.length_b   1.000
_cell.length_c   1.000
_cell.angle_alpha   90.00
_cell.angle_beta   90.00
_cell.angle_gamma   90.00
#
_symmetry.space_group_name_H-M   'P 1'
#
loop_
_entity.id
_entity.type
_entity.pdbx_description
1 polymer ?
#
loop_
_entity_poly.entity_id
_entity_poly.type
_entity_poly.pdbx_seq_one_letter_code
_entity_poly.pdbx_strand_id
1 'polypeptide(L)'
;MAKRELELLSRIDYEDGYSLYVGIPFCPSTCLYCSFASYPISAWKNRVDEYLDALCREIEATAELCKDKYLNAVYIGGGTPTSLEPAQLERLICQIGESFHLFDEKKHIVYGGLENGGDVLISHGFDGDPQGEVHPMNHLLEFTVEAGRPDSITREKLQVLRDHNISRISINPQTMKEETLRIIGRHHTAQQTRESFALAREMGFDNINMDLIVGLPEENIDDVRNTMEELMKLAPDNVTVHSLAVKRAARLKMQWEEYEHLHMENTWDIIRLTADYCRRMGLEPYYLYRQKNMAGNFENVGYAARGKAGVYN
;
A
#
# COMPACT_ATOMS: atom_id res chain seq x y z
N MET A 1 4.86 12.12 16.70
CA MET A 1 5.44 11.42 15.53
C MET A 1 6.75 10.75 15.90
N ALA A 2 7.89 11.41 16.06
CA ALA A 2 9.19 10.81 16.33
C ALA A 2 9.21 9.75 17.48
N LYS A 3 8.51 9.99 18.57
CA LYS A 3 8.42 9.02 19.68
C LYS A 3 7.74 7.72 19.26
N ARG A 4 6.69 7.81 18.43
CA ARG A 4 5.95 6.64 17.91
C ARG A 4 6.73 5.89 16.83
N GLU A 5 7.45 6.63 15.99
CA GLU A 5 8.37 6.07 15.01
C GLU A 5 9.49 5.28 15.72
N LEU A 6 10.07 5.82 16.81
CA LEU A 6 11.04 5.10 17.65
C LEU A 6 10.45 3.84 18.29
N GLU A 7 9.18 3.86 18.71
CA GLU A 7 8.49 2.67 19.24
C GLU A 7 8.32 1.58 18.17
N LEU A 8 8.04 1.96 16.90
CA LEU A 8 7.97 1.03 15.79
C LEU A 8 9.35 0.49 15.42
N LEU A 9 10.34 1.36 15.31
CA LEU A 9 11.72 0.99 14.98
C LEU A 9 12.35 0.09 16.05
N SER A 10 11.98 0.24 17.34
CA SER A 10 12.48 -0.64 18.41
C SER A 10 12.01 -2.10 18.29
N ARG A 11 11.06 -2.40 17.40
CA ARG A 11 10.55 -3.76 17.12
C ARG A 11 11.22 -4.40 15.91
N ILE A 12 11.98 -3.63 15.17
CA ILE A 12 12.66 -4.06 13.95
C ILE A 12 14.12 -4.32 14.32
N ASP A 13 14.62 -5.49 14.01
CA ASP A 13 16.06 -5.71 13.98
C ASP A 13 16.62 -5.00 12.75
N TYR A 14 17.24 -3.84 12.93
CA TYR A 14 17.81 -3.03 11.85
C TYR A 14 19.32 -3.24 11.66
N GLU A 15 19.99 -4.00 12.53
CA GLU A 15 21.40 -4.35 12.35
C GLU A 15 21.54 -5.56 11.43
N ASP A 16 20.75 -6.60 11.67
CA ASP A 16 20.75 -7.85 10.88
C ASP A 16 19.45 -8.09 10.11
N GLY A 17 18.48 -7.17 10.21
CA GLY A 17 17.20 -7.25 9.55
C GLY A 17 17.11 -6.45 8.24
N TYR A 18 16.16 -6.84 7.40
CA TYR A 18 15.83 -6.13 6.16
C TYR A 18 14.34 -6.21 5.85
N SER A 19 13.89 -5.37 4.94
CA SER A 19 12.55 -5.43 4.35
C SER A 19 12.64 -5.73 2.86
N LEU A 20 11.75 -6.59 2.38
CA LEU A 20 11.68 -6.98 0.96
C LEU A 20 10.61 -6.14 0.26
N TYR A 21 11.02 -5.41 -0.78
CA TYR A 21 10.12 -4.76 -1.71
C TYR A 21 10.02 -5.54 -3.02
N VAL A 22 8.81 -5.90 -3.41
CA VAL A 22 8.53 -6.61 -4.67
C VAL A 22 7.72 -5.69 -5.57
N GLY A 23 8.31 -5.25 -6.67
CA GLY A 23 7.70 -4.30 -7.59
C GLY A 23 6.90 -4.99 -8.70
N ILE A 24 5.62 -4.65 -8.88
CA ILE A 24 4.80 -5.07 -10.02
C ILE A 24 4.64 -3.87 -10.95
N PRO A 25 5.23 -3.90 -12.17
CA PRO A 25 5.26 -2.72 -13.03
C PRO A 25 3.98 -2.52 -13.86
N PHE A 26 2.92 -3.27 -13.57
CA PHE A 26 1.69 -3.23 -14.33
C PHE A 26 0.59 -2.45 -13.63
N CYS A 27 -0.18 -1.66 -14.41
CA CYS A 27 -1.35 -0.93 -13.95
C CYS A 27 -2.51 -1.12 -14.94
N PRO A 28 -3.78 -0.96 -14.52
CA PRO A 28 -4.90 -0.89 -15.45
C PRO A 28 -4.75 0.26 -16.47
N SER A 29 -4.24 1.41 -16.03
CA SER A 29 -3.88 2.58 -16.87
C SER A 29 -2.76 3.39 -16.20
N THR A 30 -2.04 4.20 -16.97
CA THR A 30 -1.00 5.09 -16.43
C THR A 30 -1.62 6.41 -15.98
N CYS A 31 -1.47 6.75 -14.70
CA CYS A 31 -1.93 8.01 -14.14
C CYS A 31 -1.09 9.20 -14.64
N LEU A 32 -1.72 10.37 -14.75
CA LEU A 32 -1.10 11.60 -15.27
C LEU A 32 0.13 12.03 -14.46
N TYR A 33 0.06 11.90 -13.13
CA TYR A 33 1.11 12.33 -12.18
C TYR A 33 2.16 11.24 -11.90
N CYS A 34 1.93 10.00 -12.37
CA CYS A 34 2.79 8.87 -12.00
C CYS A 34 4.16 8.97 -12.66
N SER A 35 5.20 8.78 -11.85
CA SER A 35 6.60 8.74 -12.28
C SER A 35 7.26 7.36 -12.06
N PHE A 36 6.51 6.41 -11.55
CA PHE A 36 7.00 5.03 -11.38
C PHE A 36 7.05 4.30 -12.73
N ALA A 37 7.85 3.25 -12.79
CA ALA A 37 7.81 2.30 -13.90
C ALA A 37 6.44 1.59 -13.88
N SER A 38 5.48 2.15 -14.62
CA SER A 38 4.11 1.63 -14.72
C SER A 38 3.68 1.51 -16.17
N TYR A 39 3.29 0.30 -16.55
CA TYR A 39 2.89 -0.04 -17.91
C TYR A 39 1.42 -0.50 -17.92
N PRO A 40 0.59 -0.02 -18.88
CA PRO A 40 -0.76 -0.52 -19.02
C PRO A 40 -0.74 -2.03 -19.26
N ILE A 41 -1.36 -2.81 -18.37
CA ILE A 41 -1.32 -4.27 -18.45
C ILE A 41 -1.91 -4.81 -19.77
N SER A 42 -2.87 -4.10 -20.37
CA SER A 42 -3.45 -4.45 -21.66
C SER A 42 -2.42 -4.58 -22.78
N ALA A 43 -1.36 -3.76 -22.75
CA ALA A 43 -0.28 -3.80 -23.75
C ALA A 43 0.76 -4.90 -23.47
N TRP A 44 0.79 -5.45 -22.25
CA TRP A 44 1.81 -6.39 -21.79
C TRP A 44 1.25 -7.75 -21.36
N LYS A 45 -0.05 -7.97 -21.54
CA LYS A 45 -0.76 -9.17 -21.07
C LYS A 45 -0.05 -10.48 -21.44
N ASN A 46 0.50 -10.57 -22.65
CA ASN A 46 1.19 -11.77 -23.13
C ASN A 46 2.62 -11.95 -22.57
N ARG A 47 3.13 -10.99 -21.80
CA ARG A 47 4.48 -11.01 -21.22
C ARG A 47 4.48 -10.97 -19.68
N VAL A 48 3.33 -10.98 -19.05
CA VAL A 48 3.21 -10.96 -17.58
C VAL A 48 3.84 -12.21 -16.97
N ASP A 49 3.60 -13.39 -17.56
CA ASP A 49 4.17 -14.65 -17.06
C ASP A 49 5.69 -14.70 -17.23
N GLU A 50 6.21 -14.19 -18.35
CA GLU A 50 7.67 -14.04 -18.57
C GLU A 50 8.30 -13.12 -17.51
N TYR A 51 7.61 -12.02 -17.16
CA TYR A 51 8.04 -11.13 -16.09
C TYR A 51 8.03 -11.86 -14.73
N LEU A 52 6.98 -12.59 -14.42
CA LEU A 52 6.88 -13.36 -13.17
C LEU A 52 7.93 -14.45 -13.08
N ASP A 53 8.27 -15.12 -14.19
CA ASP A 53 9.37 -16.10 -14.23
C ASP A 53 10.72 -15.45 -13.87
N ALA A 54 10.97 -14.24 -14.35
CA ALA A 54 12.17 -13.50 -14.02
C ALA A 54 12.17 -13.05 -12.55
N LEU A 55 11.03 -12.52 -12.09
CA LEU A 55 10.86 -12.06 -10.72
C LEU A 55 10.98 -13.21 -9.70
N CYS A 56 10.44 -14.39 -9.98
CA CYS A 56 10.58 -15.57 -9.13
C CYS A 56 12.06 -15.97 -8.97
N ARG A 57 12.84 -15.97 -10.05
CA ARG A 57 14.29 -16.24 -9.97
C ARG A 57 15.03 -15.16 -9.15
N GLU A 58 14.64 -13.90 -9.27
CA GLU A 58 15.22 -12.82 -8.48
C GLU A 58 14.88 -12.96 -6.99
N ILE A 59 13.65 -13.37 -6.66
CA ILE A 59 13.21 -13.68 -5.28
C ILE A 59 14.05 -14.82 -4.70
N GLU A 60 14.24 -15.93 -5.41
CA GLU A 60 15.08 -17.05 -4.98
C GLU A 60 16.53 -16.63 -4.74
N ALA A 61 17.11 -15.89 -5.68
CA ALA A 61 18.48 -15.38 -5.54
C ALA A 61 18.62 -14.41 -4.36
N THR A 62 17.61 -13.57 -4.12
CA THR A 62 17.59 -12.64 -2.98
C THR A 62 17.51 -13.38 -1.67
N ALA A 63 16.67 -14.42 -1.58
CA ALA A 63 16.54 -15.23 -0.37
C ALA A 63 17.87 -15.92 -0.04
N GLU A 64 18.59 -16.50 -1.01
CA GLU A 64 19.90 -17.11 -0.81
C GLU A 64 20.95 -16.06 -0.36
N LEU A 65 20.94 -14.86 -0.96
CA LEU A 65 21.86 -13.79 -0.57
C LEU A 65 21.60 -13.27 0.85
N CYS A 66 20.37 -13.34 1.33
CA CYS A 66 19.94 -12.82 2.62
C CYS A 66 19.70 -13.92 3.67
N LYS A 67 20.12 -15.16 3.43
CA LYS A 67 19.82 -16.31 4.30
C LYS A 67 20.28 -16.18 5.75
N ASP A 68 21.30 -15.37 6.03
CA ASP A 68 21.84 -15.09 7.36
C ASP A 68 21.26 -13.79 7.95
N LYS A 69 20.17 -13.25 7.38
CA LYS A 69 19.52 -12.00 7.78
C LYS A 69 18.05 -12.23 8.14
N TYR A 70 17.48 -11.34 8.96
CA TYR A 70 16.09 -11.41 9.39
C TYR A 70 15.18 -10.61 8.44
N LEU A 71 14.14 -11.25 7.89
CA LEU A 71 13.13 -10.57 7.09
C LEU A 71 12.07 -9.96 8.02
N ASN A 72 12.05 -8.62 8.13
CA ASN A 72 11.14 -7.89 9.01
C ASN A 72 9.81 -7.56 8.34
N ALA A 73 9.80 -7.23 7.07
CA ALA A 73 8.59 -6.89 6.34
C ALA A 73 8.68 -7.26 4.86
N VAL A 74 7.53 -7.59 4.28
CA VAL A 74 7.34 -7.76 2.82
C VAL A 74 6.34 -6.74 2.33
N TYR A 75 6.66 -6.08 1.23
CA TYR A 75 5.78 -5.13 0.58
C TYR A 75 5.72 -5.40 -0.93
N ILE A 76 4.54 -5.82 -1.41
CA ILE A 76 4.28 -5.95 -2.85
C ILE A 76 3.58 -4.68 -3.32
N GLY A 77 4.24 -3.91 -4.16
CA GLY A 77 3.76 -2.62 -4.63
C GLY A 77 4.22 -2.28 -6.05
N GLY A 78 4.39 -0.98 -6.32
CA GLY A 78 4.89 -0.46 -7.58
C GLY A 78 3.83 0.15 -8.46
N GLY A 79 3.35 -0.56 -9.46
CA GLY A 79 2.20 -0.17 -10.28
C GLY A 79 0.90 -0.48 -9.55
N THR A 80 0.34 -1.66 -9.82
CA THR A 80 -0.86 -2.15 -9.15
C THR A 80 -0.80 -3.69 -9.08
N PRO A 81 -0.39 -4.29 -7.97
CA PRO A 81 -0.29 -5.75 -7.84
C PRO A 81 -1.56 -6.51 -8.22
N THR A 82 -2.74 -5.96 -7.92
CA THR A 82 -4.03 -6.53 -8.33
C THR A 82 -4.34 -6.37 -9.83
N SER A 83 -3.42 -5.84 -10.64
CA SER A 83 -3.47 -6.00 -12.10
C SER A 83 -3.16 -7.44 -12.54
N LEU A 84 -2.47 -8.21 -11.70
CA LEU A 84 -2.24 -9.64 -11.92
C LEU A 84 -3.54 -10.43 -11.83
N GLU A 85 -3.63 -11.53 -12.56
CA GLU A 85 -4.71 -12.48 -12.40
C GLU A 85 -4.57 -13.24 -11.06
N PRO A 86 -5.67 -13.81 -10.49
CA PRO A 86 -5.60 -14.48 -9.19
C PRO A 86 -4.50 -15.55 -9.11
N ALA A 87 -4.38 -16.42 -10.12
CA ALA A 87 -3.35 -17.46 -10.15
C ALA A 87 -1.92 -16.90 -10.24
N GLN A 88 -1.72 -15.75 -10.89
CA GLN A 88 -0.43 -15.07 -10.97
C GLN A 88 -0.06 -14.44 -9.62
N LEU A 89 -1.03 -13.85 -8.93
CA LEU A 89 -0.87 -13.28 -7.58
C LEU A 89 -0.54 -14.37 -6.56
N GLU A 90 -1.28 -15.48 -6.60
CA GLU A 90 -1.03 -16.66 -5.78
C GLU A 90 0.37 -17.23 -6.01
N ARG A 91 0.76 -17.42 -7.29
CA ARG A 91 2.11 -17.87 -7.64
C ARG A 91 3.20 -17.00 -7.02
N LEU A 92 3.05 -15.67 -7.09
CA LEU A 92 4.01 -14.73 -6.53
C LEU A 92 4.10 -14.84 -5.01
N ILE A 93 2.96 -14.90 -4.31
CA ILE A 93 2.92 -15.05 -2.86
C ILE A 93 3.52 -16.39 -2.43
N CYS A 94 3.19 -17.47 -3.14
CA CYS A 94 3.77 -18.80 -2.89
C CYS A 94 5.31 -18.76 -3.06
N GLN A 95 5.81 -18.16 -4.12
CA GLN A 95 7.25 -18.02 -4.33
C GLN A 95 7.95 -17.28 -3.19
N ILE A 96 7.37 -16.18 -2.71
CA ILE A 96 7.92 -15.44 -1.57
C ILE A 96 7.86 -16.31 -0.30
N GLY A 97 6.70 -16.90 -0.01
CA GLY A 97 6.51 -17.70 1.18
C GLY A 97 7.43 -18.91 1.26
N GLU A 98 7.69 -19.58 0.14
CA GLU A 98 8.59 -20.73 0.03
C GLU A 98 10.06 -20.29 0.12
N SER A 99 10.47 -19.26 -0.62
CA SER A 99 11.87 -18.80 -0.65
C SER A 99 12.36 -18.26 0.69
N PHE A 100 11.49 -17.62 1.47
CA PHE A 100 11.85 -17.04 2.77
C PHE A 100 11.32 -17.84 3.96
N HIS A 101 10.81 -19.05 3.75
CA HIS A 101 10.31 -19.95 4.79
C HIS A 101 9.24 -19.33 5.69
N LEU A 102 8.27 -18.62 5.08
CA LEU A 102 7.24 -17.88 5.79
C LEU A 102 5.95 -18.68 6.00
N PHE A 103 5.83 -19.89 5.47
CA PHE A 103 4.59 -20.67 5.47
C PHE A 103 4.50 -21.67 6.62
N ASP A 104 3.28 -21.82 7.16
CA ASP A 104 2.88 -23.00 7.89
C ASP A 104 2.51 -24.17 6.93
N GLU A 105 2.08 -25.31 7.52
CA GLU A 105 1.66 -26.49 6.76
C GLU A 105 0.48 -26.25 5.81
N LYS A 106 -0.33 -25.19 6.06
CA LYS A 106 -1.49 -24.79 5.25
C LYS A 106 -1.19 -23.71 4.24
N LYS A 107 0.09 -23.33 4.10
CA LYS A 107 0.55 -22.20 3.29
C LYS A 107 0.01 -20.83 3.73
N HIS A 108 -0.28 -20.67 5.03
CA HIS A 108 -0.51 -19.35 5.61
C HIS A 108 0.82 -18.69 5.96
N ILE A 109 0.93 -17.40 5.69
CA ILE A 109 2.06 -16.60 6.17
C ILE A 109 2.02 -16.55 7.69
N VAL A 110 3.14 -16.94 8.32
CA VAL A 110 3.36 -16.90 9.77
C VAL A 110 4.15 -15.64 10.12
N TYR A 111 3.69 -14.92 11.12
CA TYR A 111 4.35 -13.72 11.61
C TYR A 111 5.16 -14.04 12.86
N GLY A 112 6.46 -13.70 12.83
CA GLY A 112 7.35 -13.86 13.99
C GLY A 112 7.10 -12.75 15.02
N GLY A 113 6.99 -13.09 16.29
CA GLY A 113 7.01 -12.12 17.37
C GLY A 113 8.43 -11.99 17.94
N LEU A 114 8.89 -10.79 18.26
CA LEU A 114 10.09 -10.62 19.07
C LEU A 114 9.82 -11.18 20.48
N GLU A 115 10.57 -12.17 20.92
CA GLU A 115 10.49 -12.78 22.26
C GLU A 115 11.02 -11.86 23.38
N ASN A 116 10.74 -10.58 23.37
CA ASN A 116 11.11 -9.67 24.45
C ASN A 116 9.91 -8.84 24.89
N GLY A 117 9.03 -9.44 25.72
CA GLY A 117 8.24 -8.77 26.77
C GLY A 117 7.38 -7.56 26.42
N GLY A 118 7.19 -7.23 25.17
CA GLY A 118 6.27 -6.20 24.71
C GLY A 118 5.05 -6.86 24.05
N ASP A 119 3.86 -6.31 24.26
CA ASP A 119 2.64 -6.75 23.62
C ASP A 119 2.88 -7.00 22.12
N VAL A 120 2.90 -8.27 21.75
CA VAL A 120 3.00 -8.70 20.36
C VAL A 120 1.75 -8.17 19.67
N LEU A 121 1.90 -7.13 18.86
CA LEU A 121 0.86 -6.72 17.95
C LEU A 121 0.85 -7.72 16.78
N ILE A 122 0.39 -8.94 17.08
CA ILE A 122 -0.11 -9.82 16.06
C ILE A 122 -1.28 -9.08 15.43
N SER A 123 -1.17 -8.73 14.18
CA SER A 123 -2.36 -8.37 13.41
C SER A 123 -3.23 -9.62 13.43
N HIS A 124 -4.25 -9.62 14.30
CA HIS A 124 -5.17 -10.73 14.43
C HIS A 124 -6.01 -10.85 13.16
N GLY A 125 -5.49 -11.58 12.20
CA GLY A 125 -6.34 -12.22 11.23
C GLY A 125 -6.54 -13.65 11.74
N PHE A 126 -7.67 -13.92 12.37
CA PHE A 126 -8.21 -15.23 12.74
C PHE A 126 -7.87 -15.84 14.11
N ASP A 127 -8.98 -16.32 14.74
CA ASP A 127 -9.01 -17.31 15.82
C ASP A 127 -8.39 -18.64 15.35
N GLY A 128 -7.08 -18.76 15.49
CA GLY A 128 -6.35 -19.96 15.20
C GLY A 128 -5.06 -19.95 16.02
N ASP A 129 -4.97 -20.84 16.98
CA ASP A 129 -3.80 -21.12 17.81
C ASP A 129 -2.54 -21.27 16.93
N PRO A 130 -1.47 -20.47 17.08
CA PRO A 130 -0.24 -20.61 16.32
C PRO A 130 0.54 -21.82 16.81
N GLN A 131 0.15 -23.03 16.41
CA GLN A 131 0.88 -24.27 16.68
C GLN A 131 1.77 -24.73 15.51
N GLY A 132 2.23 -23.81 14.66
CA GLY A 132 3.27 -24.08 13.68
C GLY A 132 4.66 -23.78 14.26
N GLU A 133 5.63 -24.68 14.07
CA GLU A 133 7.03 -24.36 14.34
C GLU A 133 7.46 -23.22 13.43
N VAL A 134 7.62 -22.02 14.01
CA VAL A 134 8.13 -20.82 13.29
C VAL A 134 9.61 -21.08 13.01
N HIS A 135 10.03 -20.90 11.74
CA HIS A 135 11.45 -20.98 11.41
C HIS A 135 12.23 -19.97 12.27
N PRO A 136 13.36 -20.35 12.91
CA PRO A 136 14.10 -19.49 13.84
C PRO A 136 14.50 -18.11 13.27
N MET A 137 14.61 -18.01 11.94
CA MET A 137 14.94 -16.77 11.21
C MET A 137 13.70 -15.98 10.75
N ASN A 138 12.48 -16.43 11.07
CA ASN A 138 11.28 -15.70 10.70
C ASN A 138 10.97 -14.61 11.74
N HIS A 139 11.30 -13.38 11.39
CA HIS A 139 11.00 -12.18 12.17
C HIS A 139 9.95 -11.28 11.45
N LEU A 140 9.18 -11.86 10.55
CA LEU A 140 8.21 -11.11 9.76
C LEU A 140 7.14 -10.46 10.66
N LEU A 141 7.05 -9.14 10.60
CA LEU A 141 6.07 -8.33 11.34
C LEU A 141 4.89 -7.89 10.47
N GLU A 142 5.12 -7.75 9.17
CA GLU A 142 4.12 -7.26 8.22
C GLU A 142 4.34 -7.86 6.84
N PHE A 143 3.23 -8.24 6.19
CA PHE A 143 3.18 -8.51 4.76
C PHE A 143 2.08 -7.64 4.15
N THR A 144 2.48 -6.60 3.44
CA THR A 144 1.56 -5.66 2.77
C THR A 144 1.46 -5.94 1.29
N VAL A 145 0.25 -5.91 0.76
CA VAL A 145 -0.02 -5.90 -0.68
C VAL A 145 -0.81 -4.64 -1.06
N GLU A 146 -0.25 -3.84 -1.96
CA GLU A 146 -1.02 -2.76 -2.60
C GLU A 146 -2.11 -3.37 -3.49
N ALA A 147 -3.32 -3.55 -2.95
CA ALA A 147 -4.48 -3.83 -3.80
C ALA A 147 -4.74 -2.65 -4.75
N GLY A 148 -4.28 -1.47 -4.35
CA GLY A 148 -4.07 -0.30 -5.18
C GLY A 148 -5.37 0.27 -5.72
N ARG A 149 -5.68 -0.01 -6.98
CA ARG A 149 -6.79 0.62 -7.68
C ARG A 149 -8.10 -0.13 -7.48
N PRO A 150 -9.19 0.55 -7.07
CA PRO A 150 -10.51 -0.08 -6.89
C PRO A 150 -11.01 -0.88 -8.11
N ASP A 151 -10.73 -0.41 -9.33
CA ASP A 151 -11.11 -1.07 -10.59
C ASP A 151 -10.31 -2.35 -10.91
N SER A 152 -9.31 -2.71 -10.13
CA SER A 152 -8.53 -3.94 -10.26
C SER A 152 -8.80 -4.97 -9.16
N ILE A 153 -9.57 -4.59 -8.14
CA ILE A 153 -9.88 -5.44 -6.99
C ILE A 153 -11.07 -6.34 -7.32
N THR A 154 -10.91 -7.65 -7.14
CA THR A 154 -11.98 -8.64 -7.26
C THR A 154 -12.02 -9.55 -6.04
N ARG A 155 -13.16 -10.23 -5.83
CA ARG A 155 -13.32 -11.20 -4.72
C ARG A 155 -12.26 -12.30 -4.78
N GLU A 156 -11.98 -12.82 -5.97
CA GLU A 156 -11.02 -13.90 -6.18
C GLU A 156 -9.60 -13.47 -5.79
N LYS A 157 -9.19 -12.24 -6.14
CA LYS A 157 -7.87 -11.68 -5.76
C LYS A 157 -7.77 -11.45 -4.27
N LEU A 158 -8.81 -10.89 -3.65
CA LEU A 158 -8.86 -10.73 -2.20
C LEU A 158 -8.85 -12.09 -1.49
N GLN A 159 -9.52 -13.12 -2.07
CA GLN A 159 -9.49 -14.47 -1.52
C GLN A 159 -8.06 -15.03 -1.48
N VAL A 160 -7.30 -14.90 -2.57
CA VAL A 160 -5.88 -15.30 -2.60
C VAL A 160 -5.10 -14.63 -1.44
N LEU A 161 -5.27 -13.33 -1.24
CA LEU A 161 -4.59 -12.62 -0.15
C LEU A 161 -5.01 -13.14 1.23
N ARG A 162 -6.29 -13.47 1.40
CA ARG A 162 -6.81 -14.02 2.66
C ARG A 162 -6.34 -15.45 2.91
N ASP A 163 -6.37 -16.29 1.89
CA ASP A 163 -5.93 -17.69 1.98
C ASP A 163 -4.47 -17.82 2.38
N HIS A 164 -3.66 -16.80 2.07
CA HIS A 164 -2.27 -16.72 2.50
C HIS A 164 -2.05 -15.86 3.75
N ASN A 165 -3.09 -15.42 4.44
CA ASN A 165 -2.99 -14.63 5.67
C ASN A 165 -2.19 -13.32 5.52
N ILE A 166 -2.39 -12.59 4.41
CA ILE A 166 -1.76 -11.28 4.20
C ILE A 166 -2.28 -10.29 5.27
N SER A 167 -1.36 -9.67 6.01
CA SER A 167 -1.68 -8.87 7.20
C SER A 167 -2.22 -7.47 6.89
N ARG A 168 -1.87 -6.89 5.74
CA ARG A 168 -2.25 -5.52 5.38
C ARG A 168 -2.46 -5.37 3.89
N ILE A 169 -3.48 -4.60 3.52
CA ILE A 169 -3.71 -4.19 2.13
C ILE A 169 -3.86 -2.68 2.03
N SER A 170 -3.67 -2.15 0.83
CA SER A 170 -3.89 -0.75 0.54
C SER A 170 -4.89 -0.60 -0.61
N ILE A 171 -5.95 0.19 -0.40
CA ILE A 171 -6.95 0.56 -1.42
C ILE A 171 -6.82 2.06 -1.66
N ASN A 172 -6.38 2.47 -2.85
CA ASN A 172 -5.87 3.80 -3.10
C ASN A 172 -6.82 4.62 -4.00
N PRO A 173 -7.85 5.31 -3.44
CA PRO A 173 -8.75 6.15 -4.23
C PRO A 173 -8.04 7.37 -4.84
N GLN A 174 -7.10 7.96 -4.15
CA GLN A 174 -6.44 9.24 -4.36
C GLN A 174 -7.36 10.43 -4.12
N THR A 175 -8.58 10.38 -4.59
CA THR A 175 -9.69 11.32 -4.35
C THR A 175 -11.02 10.61 -4.55
N MET A 176 -12.10 11.19 -4.02
CA MET A 176 -13.47 10.74 -4.27
C MET A 176 -14.21 11.62 -5.30
N LYS A 177 -13.53 12.61 -5.90
CA LYS A 177 -14.07 13.48 -6.97
C LYS A 177 -13.87 12.82 -8.33
N GLU A 178 -14.96 12.36 -8.93
CA GLU A 178 -14.91 11.60 -10.19
C GLU A 178 -14.36 12.41 -11.38
N GLU A 179 -14.57 13.72 -11.40
CA GLU A 179 -14.01 14.60 -12.43
C GLU A 179 -12.48 14.60 -12.38
N THR A 180 -11.91 14.76 -11.17
CA THR A 180 -10.47 14.70 -10.96
C THR A 180 -9.92 13.32 -11.31
N LEU A 181 -10.61 12.23 -10.93
CA LEU A 181 -10.21 10.86 -11.31
C LEU A 181 -10.05 10.71 -12.83
N ARG A 182 -10.99 11.27 -13.62
CA ARG A 182 -10.89 11.27 -15.08
C ARG A 182 -9.69 12.08 -15.59
N ILE A 183 -9.48 13.28 -15.05
CA ILE A 183 -8.34 14.15 -15.42
C ILE A 183 -7.02 13.43 -15.18
N ILE A 184 -6.85 12.77 -14.02
CA ILE A 184 -5.61 12.07 -13.67
C ILE A 184 -5.47 10.68 -14.32
N GLY A 185 -6.42 10.27 -15.19
CA GLY A 185 -6.36 9.01 -15.93
C GLY A 185 -6.69 7.77 -15.11
N ARG A 186 -7.49 7.92 -14.04
CA ARG A 186 -8.07 6.83 -13.30
C ARG A 186 -9.50 6.58 -13.74
N HIS A 187 -9.84 5.32 -14.03
CA HIS A 187 -11.14 4.95 -14.60
C HIS A 187 -12.14 4.41 -13.57
N HIS A 188 -11.72 4.24 -12.32
CA HIS A 188 -12.64 3.85 -11.26
C HIS A 188 -13.50 5.04 -10.81
N THR A 189 -14.62 4.73 -10.17
CA THR A 189 -15.54 5.70 -9.57
C THR A 189 -15.43 5.72 -8.05
N ALA A 190 -15.96 6.76 -7.42
CA ALA A 190 -16.11 6.81 -5.97
C ALA A 190 -16.96 5.63 -5.44
N GLN A 191 -17.96 5.20 -6.21
CA GLN A 191 -18.79 4.03 -5.87
C GLN A 191 -17.97 2.74 -5.86
N GLN A 192 -17.13 2.50 -6.87
CA GLN A 192 -16.24 1.34 -6.91
C GLN A 192 -15.24 1.33 -5.73
N THR A 193 -14.80 2.51 -5.28
CA THR A 193 -13.96 2.62 -4.07
C THR A 193 -14.72 2.13 -2.83
N ARG A 194 -15.98 2.55 -2.65
CA ARG A 194 -16.82 2.09 -1.52
C ARG A 194 -17.07 0.58 -1.58
N GLU A 195 -17.38 0.07 -2.77
CA GLU A 195 -17.64 -1.36 -2.99
C GLU A 195 -16.41 -2.23 -2.73
N SER A 196 -15.24 -1.82 -3.23
CA SER A 196 -13.97 -2.53 -3.01
C SER A 196 -13.59 -2.55 -1.54
N PHE A 197 -13.79 -1.42 -0.84
CA PHE A 197 -13.53 -1.32 0.60
C PHE A 197 -14.50 -2.21 1.41
N ALA A 198 -15.80 -2.14 1.12
CA ALA A 198 -16.81 -2.97 1.76
C ALA A 198 -16.55 -4.46 1.53
N LEU A 199 -16.18 -4.85 0.31
CA LEU A 199 -15.81 -6.22 -0.02
C LEU A 199 -14.57 -6.68 0.78
N ALA A 200 -13.54 -5.85 0.89
CA ALA A 200 -12.36 -6.20 1.68
C ALA A 200 -12.72 -6.38 3.17
N ARG A 201 -13.57 -5.53 3.74
CA ARG A 201 -14.07 -5.70 5.11
C ARG A 201 -14.92 -6.96 5.28
N GLU A 202 -15.86 -7.25 4.35
CA GLU A 202 -16.66 -8.47 4.34
C GLU A 202 -15.76 -9.72 4.35
N MET A 203 -14.66 -9.68 3.62
CA MET A 203 -13.69 -10.78 3.55
C MET A 203 -12.73 -10.81 4.77
N GLY A 204 -12.91 -9.92 5.76
CA GLY A 204 -12.21 -9.94 7.03
C GLY A 204 -10.85 -9.23 7.06
N PHE A 205 -10.53 -8.37 6.09
CA PHE A 205 -9.36 -7.50 6.22
C PHE A 205 -9.61 -6.43 7.29
N ASP A 206 -8.76 -6.38 8.28
CA ASP A 206 -8.84 -5.49 9.44
C ASP A 206 -7.68 -4.49 9.53
N ASN A 207 -6.81 -4.47 8.51
CA ASN A 207 -5.74 -3.49 8.36
C ASN A 207 -5.70 -2.99 6.91
N ILE A 208 -6.55 -1.98 6.62
CA ILE A 208 -6.71 -1.39 5.29
C ILE A 208 -6.21 0.05 5.32
N ASN A 209 -5.20 0.33 4.50
CA ASN A 209 -4.74 1.69 4.24
C ASN A 209 -5.48 2.29 3.04
N MET A 210 -5.72 3.60 3.09
CA MET A 210 -6.23 4.36 1.95
C MET A 210 -5.32 5.54 1.64
N ASP A 211 -4.79 5.59 0.40
CA ASP A 211 -3.95 6.70 -0.04
C ASP A 211 -4.78 7.80 -0.69
N LEU A 212 -4.49 9.03 -0.29
CA LEU A 212 -5.00 10.26 -0.88
C LEU A 212 -3.87 11.10 -1.44
N ILE A 213 -4.19 11.89 -2.46
CA ILE A 213 -3.29 12.94 -2.95
C ILE A 213 -4.02 14.28 -2.83
N VAL A 214 -3.39 15.25 -2.15
CA VAL A 214 -3.83 16.64 -2.11
C VAL A 214 -3.02 17.48 -3.08
N GLY A 215 -3.65 18.51 -3.63
CA GLY A 215 -3.07 19.31 -4.71
C GLY A 215 -3.28 18.69 -6.10
N LEU A 216 -4.23 17.79 -6.26
CA LEU A 216 -4.62 17.26 -7.57
C LEU A 216 -5.22 18.35 -8.45
N PRO A 217 -5.14 18.20 -9.80
CA PRO A 217 -5.74 19.16 -10.72
C PRO A 217 -7.23 19.37 -10.46
N GLU A 218 -7.65 20.64 -10.51
CA GLU A 218 -9.05 21.09 -10.38
C GLU A 218 -9.69 20.70 -9.04
N GLU A 219 -8.90 20.51 -7.98
CA GLU A 219 -9.38 20.33 -6.61
C GLU A 219 -9.10 21.54 -5.74
N ASN A 220 -10.08 21.88 -4.92
CA ASN A 220 -10.00 22.89 -3.89
C ASN A 220 -10.23 22.25 -2.50
N ILE A 221 -10.23 23.07 -1.45
CA ILE A 221 -10.41 22.62 -0.07
C ILE A 221 -11.74 21.90 0.18
N ASP A 222 -12.81 22.26 -0.53
CA ASP A 222 -14.13 21.64 -0.34
C ASP A 222 -14.17 20.26 -1.01
N ASP A 223 -13.47 20.05 -2.12
CA ASP A 223 -13.32 18.74 -2.76
C ASP A 223 -12.54 17.79 -1.85
N VAL A 224 -11.45 18.28 -1.24
CA VAL A 224 -10.68 17.51 -0.24
C VAL A 224 -11.54 17.20 1.00
N ARG A 225 -12.36 18.17 1.45
CA ARG A 225 -13.31 17.96 2.55
C ARG A 225 -14.28 16.83 2.24
N ASN A 226 -14.91 16.85 1.07
CA ASN A 226 -15.83 15.81 0.62
C ASN A 226 -15.17 14.44 0.58
N THR A 227 -13.93 14.38 0.09
CA THR A 227 -13.13 13.15 0.09
C THR A 227 -12.88 12.64 1.51
N MET A 228 -12.47 13.51 2.44
CA MET A 228 -12.25 13.13 3.84
C MET A 228 -13.54 12.70 4.56
N GLU A 229 -14.68 13.29 4.23
CA GLU A 229 -16.00 12.87 4.76
C GLU A 229 -16.39 11.47 4.29
N GLU A 230 -16.11 11.13 3.03
CA GLU A 230 -16.33 9.79 2.51
C GLU A 230 -15.41 8.76 3.20
N LEU A 231 -14.11 9.07 3.38
CA LEU A 231 -13.20 8.21 4.11
C LEU A 231 -13.62 8.02 5.57
N MET A 232 -14.12 9.06 6.22
CA MET A 232 -14.61 8.95 7.58
C MET A 232 -15.80 7.99 7.72
N LYS A 233 -16.67 7.89 6.68
CA LYS A 233 -17.76 6.90 6.63
C LYS A 233 -17.24 5.48 6.41
N LEU A 234 -16.18 5.30 5.62
CA LEU A 234 -15.54 4.02 5.36
C LEU A 234 -14.75 3.52 6.58
N ALA A 235 -14.22 4.42 7.41
CA ALA A 235 -13.43 4.13 8.60
C ALA A 235 -12.23 3.20 8.31
N PRO A 236 -11.26 3.61 7.48
CA PRO A 236 -10.05 2.85 7.25
C PRO A 236 -9.16 2.80 8.51
N ASP A 237 -8.30 1.81 8.59
CA ASP A 237 -7.34 1.66 9.70
C ASP A 237 -6.15 2.59 9.55
N ASN A 238 -5.84 2.96 8.30
CA ASN A 238 -4.77 3.89 7.97
C ASN A 238 -5.22 4.83 6.85
N VAL A 239 -4.68 6.03 6.87
CA VAL A 239 -4.78 7.00 5.78
C VAL A 239 -3.41 7.58 5.51
N THR A 240 -2.96 7.51 4.25
CA THR A 240 -1.75 8.22 3.82
C THR A 240 -2.15 9.41 2.98
N VAL A 241 -1.78 10.60 3.43
CA VAL A 241 -2.02 11.85 2.71
C VAL A 241 -0.73 12.24 1.99
N HIS A 242 -0.76 12.14 0.67
CA HIS A 242 0.33 12.57 -0.20
C HIS A 242 0.10 13.99 -0.69
N SER A 243 1.13 14.81 -0.69
CA SER A 243 1.13 16.05 -1.46
C SER A 243 1.60 15.78 -2.89
N LEU A 244 0.84 16.25 -3.89
CA LEU A 244 1.18 16.01 -5.29
C LEU A 244 2.64 16.42 -5.59
N ALA A 245 3.42 15.50 -6.12
CA ALA A 245 4.78 15.75 -6.57
C ALA A 245 4.88 15.66 -8.10
N VAL A 246 5.16 16.79 -8.75
CA VAL A 246 5.30 16.83 -10.21
C VAL A 246 6.72 16.45 -10.59
N LYS A 247 6.93 15.19 -10.92
CA LYS A 247 8.24 14.63 -11.27
C LYS A 247 8.50 14.66 -12.78
N ARG A 248 9.79 14.65 -13.17
CA ARG A 248 10.21 14.77 -14.57
C ARG A 248 9.62 13.67 -15.48
N ALA A 249 9.52 12.44 -14.97
CA ALA A 249 9.01 11.30 -15.71
C ALA A 249 7.49 11.21 -15.75
N ALA A 250 6.76 12.06 -15.00
CA ALA A 250 5.31 12.08 -15.03
C ALA A 250 4.80 12.74 -16.34
N ARG A 251 3.73 12.18 -16.92
CA ARG A 251 3.09 12.73 -18.12
C ARG A 251 2.69 14.21 -17.93
N LEU A 252 2.20 14.54 -16.74
CA LEU A 252 1.88 15.92 -16.33
C LEU A 252 3.05 16.89 -16.56
N LYS A 253 4.29 16.45 -16.37
CA LYS A 253 5.48 17.28 -16.61
C LYS A 253 5.98 17.19 -18.04
N MET A 254 5.92 16.01 -18.64
CA MET A 254 6.40 15.79 -20.01
C MET A 254 5.53 16.50 -21.05
N GLN A 255 4.24 16.63 -20.77
CA GLN A 255 3.23 17.27 -21.61
C GLN A 255 2.71 18.58 -20.98
N TRP A 256 3.57 19.32 -20.28
CA TRP A 256 3.19 20.48 -19.47
C TRP A 256 2.37 21.51 -20.25
N GLU A 257 2.68 21.78 -21.51
CA GLU A 257 1.94 22.72 -22.37
C GLU A 257 0.46 22.34 -22.53
N GLU A 258 0.15 21.03 -22.51
CA GLU A 258 -1.22 20.54 -22.56
C GLU A 258 -1.98 20.73 -21.23
N TYR A 259 -1.26 20.71 -20.11
CA TYR A 259 -1.83 20.69 -18.75
C TYR A 259 -1.57 21.97 -17.94
N GLU A 260 -0.85 22.97 -18.50
CA GLU A 260 -0.50 24.20 -17.77
C GLU A 260 -1.73 25.04 -17.36
N HIS A 261 -2.86 24.84 -18.03
CA HIS A 261 -4.13 25.51 -17.72
C HIS A 261 -4.83 24.93 -16.49
N LEU A 262 -4.43 23.74 -16.01
CA LEU A 262 -5.05 23.09 -14.85
C LEU A 262 -4.63 23.80 -13.57
N HIS A 263 -5.62 24.14 -12.76
CA HIS A 263 -5.38 24.70 -11.44
C HIS A 263 -4.99 23.59 -10.47
N MET A 264 -3.87 23.77 -9.76
CA MET A 264 -3.37 22.83 -8.73
C MET A 264 -3.05 23.63 -7.48
N GLU A 265 -3.81 23.40 -6.41
CA GLU A 265 -3.66 24.11 -5.16
C GLU A 265 -3.40 23.13 -4.00
N ASN A 266 -2.34 23.38 -3.23
CA ASN A 266 -2.10 22.72 -1.96
C ASN A 266 -1.67 23.76 -0.93
N THR A 267 -2.45 23.92 0.13
CA THR A 267 -2.30 24.97 1.13
C THR A 267 -2.21 24.40 2.55
N TRP A 268 -1.76 25.21 3.49
CA TRP A 268 -1.78 24.87 4.91
C TRP A 268 -3.18 24.50 5.42
N ASP A 269 -4.22 25.13 4.88
CA ASP A 269 -5.60 24.84 5.30
C ASP A 269 -6.04 23.44 4.82
N ILE A 270 -5.62 23.02 3.62
CA ILE A 270 -5.85 21.64 3.13
C ILE A 270 -5.12 20.62 4.02
N ILE A 271 -3.84 20.88 4.33
CA ILE A 271 -3.07 19.97 5.20
C ILE A 271 -3.67 19.89 6.62
N ARG A 272 -4.11 21.01 7.20
CA ARG A 272 -4.79 21.03 8.50
C ARG A 272 -6.12 20.28 8.45
N LEU A 273 -6.89 20.49 7.38
CA LEU A 273 -8.16 19.81 7.18
C LEU A 273 -7.96 18.28 7.20
N THR A 274 -7.03 17.75 6.42
CA THR A 274 -6.77 16.30 6.38
C THR A 274 -6.32 15.76 7.72
N ALA A 275 -5.43 16.47 8.42
CA ALA A 275 -4.98 16.10 9.77
C ALA A 275 -6.11 16.10 10.80
N ASP A 276 -7.04 17.07 10.73
CA ASP A 276 -8.18 17.15 11.63
C ASP A 276 -9.18 16.01 11.40
N TYR A 277 -9.43 15.64 10.14
CA TYR A 277 -10.27 14.49 9.83
C TYR A 277 -9.62 13.16 10.28
N CYS A 278 -8.32 12.98 10.05
CA CYS A 278 -7.60 11.80 10.56
C CYS A 278 -7.71 11.70 12.09
N ARG A 279 -7.53 12.81 12.81
CA ARG A 279 -7.71 12.85 14.28
C ARG A 279 -9.14 12.50 14.70
N ARG A 280 -10.17 13.00 14.00
CA ARG A 280 -11.59 12.65 14.25
C ARG A 280 -11.87 11.17 14.01
N MET A 281 -11.17 10.51 13.09
CA MET A 281 -11.22 9.07 12.88
C MET A 281 -10.41 8.27 13.92
N GLY A 282 -9.73 8.93 14.87
CA GLY A 282 -8.87 8.26 15.86
C GLY A 282 -7.52 7.81 15.28
N LEU A 283 -7.14 8.33 14.13
CA LEU A 283 -5.87 8.04 13.49
C LEU A 283 -4.80 9.03 13.95
N GLU A 284 -3.62 8.51 14.31
CA GLU A 284 -2.49 9.31 14.74
C GLU A 284 -1.37 9.27 13.69
N PRO A 285 -0.66 10.41 13.47
CA PRO A 285 0.46 10.43 12.56
C PRO A 285 1.60 9.56 13.09
N TYR A 286 2.13 8.67 12.25
CA TYR A 286 3.20 7.75 12.62
C TYR A 286 4.45 7.86 11.75
N TYR A 287 4.33 8.29 10.48
CA TYR A 287 5.49 8.57 9.65
C TYR A 287 5.29 9.84 8.80
N LEU A 288 6.42 10.41 8.36
CA LEU A 288 6.47 11.61 7.55
C LEU A 288 7.58 11.46 6.50
N TYR A 289 7.22 11.72 5.24
CA TYR A 289 8.16 11.65 4.13
C TYR A 289 8.05 12.88 3.24
N ARG A 290 9.20 13.46 2.88
CA ARG A 290 9.29 14.63 2.00
C ARG A 290 10.06 14.33 0.73
N GLN A 291 9.52 14.75 -0.40
CA GLN A 291 10.16 14.67 -1.71
C GLN A 291 10.47 16.08 -2.25
N LYS A 292 11.30 16.14 -3.29
CA LYS A 292 11.50 17.38 -4.07
C LYS A 292 10.29 17.63 -4.97
N ASN A 293 9.97 18.92 -5.21
CA ASN A 293 8.91 19.38 -6.11
C ASN A 293 7.49 18.97 -5.70
N MET A 294 7.22 18.94 -4.40
CA MET A 294 5.88 18.74 -3.88
C MET A 294 5.06 20.03 -3.93
N ALA A 295 3.80 19.93 -4.30
CA ALA A 295 2.87 21.06 -4.32
C ALA A 295 2.78 21.70 -2.92
N GLY A 296 2.93 23.03 -2.83
CA GLY A 296 2.96 23.75 -1.55
C GLY A 296 4.17 23.47 -0.69
N ASN A 297 5.14 22.64 -1.14
CA ASN A 297 6.34 22.25 -0.39
C ASN A 297 6.05 21.53 0.94
N PHE A 298 4.93 20.79 0.97
CA PHE A 298 4.48 20.01 2.12
C PHE A 298 4.99 18.56 2.08
N GLU A 299 4.76 17.83 3.16
CA GLU A 299 5.15 16.44 3.35
C GLU A 299 4.02 15.48 3.02
N ASN A 300 4.38 14.20 2.80
CA ASN A 300 3.47 13.09 2.89
C ASN A 300 3.39 12.64 4.35
N VAL A 301 2.19 12.35 4.84
CA VAL A 301 1.99 11.93 6.23
C VAL A 301 1.13 10.68 6.27
N GLY A 302 1.63 9.64 6.93
CA GLY A 302 0.88 8.43 7.25
C GLY A 302 0.22 8.55 8.62
N TYR A 303 -1.08 8.28 8.66
CA TYR A 303 -1.90 8.23 9.87
C TYR A 303 -2.42 6.82 10.07
N ALA A 304 -2.42 6.32 11.29
CA ALA A 304 -2.87 4.97 11.61
C ALA A 304 -3.64 4.92 12.92
N ALA A 305 -4.59 3.99 13.01
CA ALA A 305 -5.18 3.57 14.27
C ALA A 305 -4.11 2.90 15.16
N ARG A 306 -4.38 2.87 16.46
CA ARG A 306 -3.44 2.25 17.41
C ARG A 306 -3.22 0.77 17.06
N GLY A 307 -1.96 0.38 16.91
CA GLY A 307 -1.58 -0.98 16.56
C GLY A 307 -1.69 -1.35 15.07
N LYS A 308 -2.07 -0.40 14.19
CA LYS A 308 -2.26 -0.65 12.76
C LYS A 308 -1.25 0.10 11.88
N ALA A 309 -0.27 0.79 12.48
CA ALA A 309 0.77 1.49 11.74
C ALA A 309 1.59 0.51 10.91
N GLY A 310 1.85 0.85 9.64
CA GLY A 310 2.69 0.03 8.76
C GLY A 310 4.14 0.01 9.24
N VAL A 311 4.78 -1.15 9.13
CA VAL A 311 6.20 -1.36 9.45
C VAL A 311 7.07 -0.99 8.27
N TYR A 312 6.63 -1.34 7.07
CA TYR A 312 7.27 -0.96 5.82
C TYR A 312 6.85 0.46 5.42
N ASN A 313 7.73 1.45 5.59
CA ASN A 313 7.53 2.84 5.15
C ASN A 313 8.87 3.49 4.76
#